data_d58f9b06181fb7472374f29cc79acddd
#
_entry.id   d58f9b06181fb7472374f29cc79acddd
#
_cell.length_a   1.000
_cell.length_b   1.000
_cell.length_c   1.000
_cell.angle_alpha   90.00
_cell.angle_beta   90.00
_cell.angle_gamma   90.00
#
_symmetry.space_group_name_H-M   'P 1'
#
loop_
_entity.id
_entity.type
_entity.pdbx_description
1 polymer ?
#
loop_
_entity_poly.entity_id
_entity_poly.type
_entity_poly.pdbx_seq_one_letter_code
_entity_poly.pdbx_strand_id
1 'polypeptide(L)'
;MTADRWTQAVREQLGIGRLLPLGDARDGAWIAERAAEAVLAGAVRRAPGVRLGRLRIALADPEDAEESAVPAPPSALPFGPLRVTAEFAATASRPLPATAALLRETLATAAAQRLGLTVSDVDLRVTGLLDEDAAEQPAGEEPELPPQARAEDGDAGVVAAAARAVPGVLRLTGTLGRPVHLEEVPGEAALTHRHVRLEVAVAADHRSRDVARAVREAVGAALPDRPTVAVVVSAVG
;
A
#
# COMPACT_ATOMS: atom_id res chain seq x y z
N MET A 1 26.31 12.74 -13.96
CA MET A 1 25.29 13.02 -12.91
C MET A 1 23.89 12.47 -13.23
N THR A 2 23.63 11.92 -14.40
CA THR A 2 22.29 11.38 -14.81
C THR A 2 22.14 9.88 -14.55
N ALA A 3 23.19 9.10 -14.71
CA ALA A 3 23.13 7.64 -14.56
C ALA A 3 22.91 7.19 -13.11
N ASP A 4 23.53 7.86 -12.13
CA ASP A 4 23.36 7.52 -10.71
C ASP A 4 21.95 7.82 -10.20
N ARG A 5 21.33 8.91 -10.67
CA ARG A 5 19.93 9.23 -10.32
C ARG A 5 18.94 8.21 -10.90
N TRP A 6 19.18 7.73 -12.13
CA TRP A 6 18.37 6.67 -12.74
C TRP A 6 18.52 5.35 -11.99
N THR A 7 19.73 4.99 -11.62
CA THR A 7 20.00 3.76 -10.88
C THR A 7 19.39 3.81 -9.48
N GLN A 8 19.41 4.97 -8.84
CA GLN A 8 18.80 5.15 -7.52
C GLN A 8 17.26 5.12 -7.62
N ALA A 9 16.66 5.81 -8.59
CA ALA A 9 15.22 5.79 -8.82
C ALA A 9 14.71 4.37 -9.15
N VAL A 10 15.46 3.60 -9.94
CA VAL A 10 15.14 2.20 -10.23
C VAL A 10 15.26 1.32 -8.98
N ARG A 11 16.27 1.53 -8.14
CA ARG A 11 16.42 0.80 -6.87
C ARG A 11 15.32 1.12 -5.88
N GLU A 12 14.94 2.39 -5.76
CA GLU A 12 13.84 2.85 -4.91
C GLU A 12 12.50 2.28 -5.40
N GLN A 13 12.27 2.30 -6.72
CA GLN A 13 11.09 1.71 -7.35
C GLN A 13 11.03 0.18 -7.22
N LEU A 14 12.17 -0.52 -7.28
CA LEU A 14 12.29 -1.94 -6.95
C LEU A 14 12.09 -2.19 -5.45
N GLY A 15 12.36 -1.18 -4.61
CA GLY A 15 12.26 -1.22 -3.16
C GLY A 15 10.83 -1.34 -2.64
N ILE A 16 9.85 -0.68 -3.26
CA ILE A 16 8.44 -0.66 -2.79
C ILE A 16 7.55 -1.68 -3.49
N GLY A 17 8.03 -2.32 -4.56
CA GLY A 17 7.22 -3.19 -5.41
C GLY A 17 6.24 -2.40 -6.26
N ARG A 18 5.15 -3.07 -6.68
CA ARG A 18 4.05 -2.42 -7.39
C ARG A 18 3.20 -1.62 -6.42
N LEU A 19 2.42 -0.70 -6.96
CA LEU A 19 1.43 0.05 -6.20
C LEU A 19 0.06 -0.60 -6.41
N LEU A 20 -0.51 -1.12 -5.32
CA LEU A 20 -1.82 -1.76 -5.32
C LEU A 20 -2.92 -0.71 -5.18
N PRO A 21 -4.04 -0.83 -5.88
CA PRO A 21 -5.17 0.09 -5.75
C PRO A 21 -5.76 0.01 -4.35
N LEU A 22 -6.05 1.17 -3.76
CA LEU A 22 -6.57 1.30 -2.41
C LEU A 22 -7.95 1.94 -2.46
N GLY A 23 -8.98 1.10 -2.41
CA GLY A 23 -10.36 1.51 -2.57
C GLY A 23 -10.87 1.37 -4.00
N ASP A 24 -11.59 2.37 -4.50
CA ASP A 24 -12.14 2.40 -5.87
C ASP A 24 -11.45 3.47 -6.76
N ALA A 25 -11.74 3.47 -8.07
CA ALA A 25 -11.10 4.33 -9.06
C ALA A 25 -11.20 5.84 -8.75
N ARG A 26 -12.20 6.24 -7.96
CA ARG A 26 -12.40 7.64 -7.56
C ARG A 26 -11.56 8.04 -6.35
N ASP A 27 -11.05 7.06 -5.59
CA ASP A 27 -10.25 7.32 -4.40
C ASP A 27 -8.87 7.90 -4.73
N GLY A 28 -8.32 7.59 -5.91
CA GLY A 28 -7.01 8.09 -6.33
C GLY A 28 -5.92 7.75 -5.30
N ALA A 29 -5.99 6.56 -4.74
CA ALA A 29 -5.09 6.12 -3.67
C ALA A 29 -4.50 4.75 -3.98
N TRP A 30 -3.24 4.58 -3.59
CA TRP A 30 -2.51 3.31 -3.76
C TRP A 30 -1.69 3.00 -2.53
N ILE A 31 -1.35 1.74 -2.36
CA ILE A 31 -0.45 1.26 -1.32
C ILE A 31 0.69 0.46 -1.94
N ALA A 32 1.90 0.66 -1.44
CA ALA A 32 3.05 -0.17 -1.83
C ALA A 32 2.80 -1.64 -1.51
N GLU A 33 3.07 -2.54 -2.46
CA GLU A 33 2.87 -3.98 -2.30
C GLU A 33 3.58 -4.50 -1.04
N ARG A 34 4.82 -4.06 -0.78
CA ARG A 34 5.57 -4.43 0.43
C ARG A 34 4.91 -3.97 1.73
N ALA A 35 4.30 -2.78 1.73
CA ALA A 35 3.57 -2.30 2.91
C ALA A 35 2.33 -3.17 3.18
N ALA A 36 1.59 -3.53 2.13
CA ALA A 36 0.45 -4.42 2.23
C ALA A 36 0.87 -5.83 2.68
N GLU A 37 1.93 -6.40 2.08
CA GLU A 37 2.49 -7.70 2.47
C GLU A 37 2.91 -7.73 3.94
N ALA A 38 3.57 -6.68 4.43
CA ALA A 38 4.00 -6.58 5.83
C ALA A 38 2.82 -6.63 6.81
N VAL A 39 1.73 -5.91 6.50
CA VAL A 39 0.51 -5.91 7.32
C VAL A 39 -0.17 -7.29 7.31
N LEU A 40 -0.29 -7.92 6.14
CA LEU A 40 -0.88 -9.25 6.00
C LEU A 40 -0.05 -10.33 6.69
N ALA A 41 1.27 -10.31 6.51
CA ALA A 41 2.18 -11.21 7.20
C ALA A 41 2.11 -11.01 8.73
N GLY A 42 2.02 -9.75 9.18
CA GLY A 42 1.83 -9.41 10.59
C GLY A 42 0.54 -9.97 11.19
N ALA A 43 -0.53 -10.02 10.41
CA ALA A 43 -1.77 -10.64 10.84
C ALA A 43 -1.65 -12.16 11.02
N VAL A 44 -0.98 -12.83 10.07
CA VAL A 44 -0.77 -14.30 10.10
C VAL A 44 0.18 -14.72 11.23
N ARG A 45 1.20 -13.90 11.58
CA ARG A 45 2.12 -14.22 12.69
C ARG A 45 1.40 -14.46 14.03
N ARG A 46 0.18 -13.98 14.19
CA ARG A 46 -0.64 -14.23 15.38
C ARG A 46 -1.36 -15.57 15.36
N ALA A 47 -1.34 -16.29 14.24
CA ALA A 47 -1.94 -17.62 14.12
C ALA A 47 -0.95 -18.69 14.62
N PRO A 48 -1.26 -19.42 15.70
CA PRO A 48 -0.34 -20.42 16.24
C PRO A 48 -0.19 -21.61 15.28
N GLY A 49 1.02 -22.15 15.21
CA GLY A 49 1.32 -23.34 14.43
C GLY A 49 1.34 -23.12 12.91
N VAL A 50 1.46 -21.87 12.45
CA VAL A 50 1.51 -21.53 11.02
C VAL A 50 2.74 -20.71 10.73
N ARG A 51 3.45 -21.04 9.67
CA ARG A 51 4.52 -20.24 9.07
C ARG A 51 4.11 -19.80 7.68
N LEU A 52 3.97 -18.49 7.49
CA LEU A 52 3.72 -17.90 6.18
C LEU A 52 5.02 -17.95 5.36
N GLY A 53 4.91 -18.41 4.12
CA GLY A 53 5.96 -18.34 3.12
C GLY A 53 5.79 -17.14 2.21
N ARG A 54 5.93 -17.37 0.90
CA ARG A 54 5.76 -16.31 -0.11
C ARG A 54 4.31 -15.84 -0.15
N LEU A 55 4.12 -14.53 -0.16
CA LEU A 55 2.83 -13.87 -0.37
C LEU A 55 2.93 -13.00 -1.62
N ARG A 56 1.88 -12.96 -2.43
CA ARG A 56 1.75 -12.10 -3.60
C ARG A 56 0.33 -11.54 -3.68
N ILE A 57 0.23 -10.31 -4.17
CA ILE A 57 -1.04 -9.63 -4.38
C ILE A 57 -1.10 -9.20 -5.85
N ALA A 58 -2.16 -9.54 -6.57
CA ALA A 58 -2.34 -9.19 -7.98
C ALA A 58 -3.81 -8.86 -8.24
N LEU A 59 -4.12 -8.27 -9.39
CA LEU A 59 -5.50 -8.18 -9.85
C LEU A 59 -6.08 -9.58 -10.02
N ALA A 60 -7.31 -9.77 -9.57
CA ALA A 60 -8.03 -11.03 -9.74
C ALA A 60 -8.38 -11.26 -11.21
N ASP A 61 -8.84 -10.22 -11.87
CA ASP A 61 -9.07 -10.18 -13.29
C ASP A 61 -8.56 -8.85 -13.89
N PRO A 62 -7.49 -8.88 -14.71
CA PRO A 62 -6.99 -7.68 -15.36
C PRO A 62 -7.92 -7.09 -16.43
N GLU A 63 -8.86 -7.89 -16.98
CA GLU A 63 -9.81 -7.43 -18.03
C GLU A 63 -10.95 -6.60 -17.42
N ASP A 64 -11.29 -6.84 -16.16
CA ASP A 64 -12.31 -6.11 -15.41
C ASP A 64 -11.74 -4.89 -14.66
N ALA A 65 -10.50 -4.51 -14.93
CA ALA A 65 -9.85 -3.41 -14.24
C ALA A 65 -10.26 -2.04 -14.79
N GLU A 66 -10.52 -1.10 -13.89
CA GLU A 66 -10.91 0.28 -14.21
C GLU A 66 -9.70 1.23 -14.14
N GLU A 67 -9.63 2.19 -15.04
CA GLU A 67 -8.66 3.27 -14.97
C GLU A 67 -8.98 4.21 -13.80
N SER A 68 -7.94 4.80 -13.25
CA SER A 68 -8.06 5.80 -12.19
C SER A 68 -8.71 7.07 -12.68
N ALA A 69 -9.54 7.70 -11.85
CA ALA A 69 -10.08 9.03 -12.09
C ALA A 69 -9.03 10.17 -12.01
N VAL A 70 -7.82 9.86 -11.53
CA VAL A 70 -6.69 10.79 -11.46
C VAL A 70 -5.46 10.16 -12.09
N PRO A 71 -4.44 10.93 -12.53
CA PRO A 71 -3.20 10.39 -13.05
C PRO A 71 -2.60 9.35 -12.08
N ALA A 72 -2.38 8.14 -12.59
CA ALA A 72 -1.84 7.05 -11.79
C ALA A 72 -0.34 7.22 -11.58
N PRO A 73 0.18 6.97 -10.37
CA PRO A 73 1.62 6.95 -10.11
C PRO A 73 2.33 5.89 -10.97
N PRO A 74 3.65 6.04 -11.20
CA PRO A 74 4.43 5.00 -11.86
C PRO A 74 4.30 3.65 -11.15
N SER A 75 4.18 2.56 -11.92
CA SER A 75 4.00 1.18 -11.42
C SER A 75 2.70 0.92 -10.63
N ALA A 76 1.73 1.83 -10.71
CA ALA A 76 0.40 1.61 -10.16
C ALA A 76 -0.37 0.57 -10.98
N LEU A 77 -1.00 -0.37 -10.29
CA LEU A 77 -2.00 -1.23 -10.90
C LEU A 77 -3.31 -0.44 -11.08
N PRO A 78 -4.09 -0.74 -12.15
CA PRO A 78 -5.43 -0.21 -12.29
C PRO A 78 -6.33 -0.69 -11.15
N PHE A 79 -7.50 -0.06 -11.00
CA PHE A 79 -8.45 -0.41 -9.94
C PHE A 79 -9.26 -1.65 -10.31
N GLY A 80 -9.39 -2.55 -9.36
CA GLY A 80 -10.13 -3.79 -9.51
C GLY A 80 -9.97 -4.70 -8.27
N PRO A 81 -10.77 -5.76 -8.20
CA PRO A 81 -10.62 -6.74 -7.13
C PRO A 81 -9.23 -7.39 -7.15
N LEU A 82 -8.68 -7.65 -5.98
CA LEU A 82 -7.37 -8.23 -5.81
C LEU A 82 -7.47 -9.72 -5.42
N ARG A 83 -6.52 -10.50 -5.88
CA ARG A 83 -6.28 -11.88 -5.46
C ARG A 83 -5.01 -11.92 -4.62
N VAL A 84 -5.12 -12.55 -3.45
CA VAL A 84 -3.98 -12.84 -2.58
C VAL A 84 -3.59 -14.30 -2.78
N THR A 85 -2.35 -14.56 -3.16
CA THR A 85 -1.79 -15.92 -3.23
C THR A 85 -0.72 -16.05 -2.16
N ALA A 86 -0.84 -17.07 -1.29
CA ALA A 86 0.13 -17.27 -0.23
C ALA A 86 0.52 -18.73 -0.05
N GLU A 87 1.79 -18.96 0.25
CA GLU A 87 2.33 -20.24 0.65
C GLU A 87 2.39 -20.32 2.17
N PHE A 88 2.13 -21.48 2.73
CA PHE A 88 2.27 -21.69 4.17
C PHE A 88 2.69 -23.11 4.52
N ALA A 89 3.35 -23.25 5.65
CA ALA A 89 3.56 -24.49 6.35
C ALA A 89 2.81 -24.47 7.69
N ALA A 90 2.33 -25.61 8.15
CA ALA A 90 1.55 -25.69 9.39
C ALA A 90 1.94 -26.93 10.19
N THR A 91 1.71 -26.87 11.53
CA THR A 91 1.83 -28.06 12.39
C THR A 91 0.68 -29.03 12.14
N ALA A 92 0.88 -30.29 12.52
CA ALA A 92 -0.16 -31.33 12.43
C ALA A 92 -1.21 -31.23 13.54
N SER A 93 -1.09 -30.28 14.48
CA SER A 93 -2.00 -30.10 15.62
C SER A 93 -3.44 -29.76 15.23
N ARG A 94 -3.64 -29.26 14.00
CA ARG A 94 -4.94 -28.92 13.42
C ARG A 94 -5.06 -29.45 12.01
N PRO A 95 -6.25 -29.93 11.57
CA PRO A 95 -6.46 -30.32 10.18
C PRO A 95 -6.12 -29.20 9.20
N LEU A 96 -5.34 -29.50 8.15
CA LEU A 96 -4.92 -28.52 7.15
C LEU A 96 -6.06 -27.70 6.52
N PRO A 97 -7.23 -28.30 6.19
CA PRO A 97 -8.36 -27.51 5.68
C PRO A 97 -8.88 -26.46 6.68
N ALA A 98 -8.89 -26.77 7.98
CA ALA A 98 -9.30 -25.84 9.02
C ALA A 98 -8.27 -24.70 9.19
N THR A 99 -6.98 -25.04 9.14
CA THR A 99 -5.90 -24.04 9.14
C THR A 99 -5.98 -23.12 7.92
N ALA A 100 -6.22 -23.67 6.73
CA ALA A 100 -6.38 -22.89 5.52
C ALA A 100 -7.63 -21.98 5.57
N ALA A 101 -8.74 -22.43 6.13
CA ALA A 101 -9.94 -21.61 6.33
C ALA A 101 -9.65 -20.41 7.25
N LEU A 102 -9.00 -20.66 8.39
CA LEU A 102 -8.57 -19.60 9.31
C LEU A 102 -7.63 -18.57 8.64
N LEU A 103 -6.67 -19.05 7.86
CA LEU A 103 -5.75 -18.14 7.15
C LEU A 103 -6.45 -17.28 6.11
N ARG A 104 -7.40 -17.85 5.35
CA ARG A 104 -8.20 -17.08 4.38
C ARG A 104 -8.95 -15.95 5.09
N GLU A 105 -9.63 -16.28 6.18
CA GLU A 105 -10.37 -15.29 6.97
C GLU A 105 -9.44 -14.23 7.55
N THR A 106 -8.30 -14.62 8.11
CA THR A 106 -7.31 -13.70 8.68
C THR A 106 -6.76 -12.73 7.62
N LEU A 107 -6.37 -13.23 6.45
CA LEU A 107 -5.82 -12.42 5.36
C LEU A 107 -6.90 -11.49 4.78
N ALA A 108 -8.10 -11.99 4.49
CA ALA A 108 -9.19 -11.19 3.97
C ALA A 108 -9.63 -10.09 4.96
N THR A 109 -9.73 -10.43 6.24
CA THR A 109 -10.07 -9.47 7.30
C THR A 109 -8.99 -8.39 7.44
N ALA A 110 -7.72 -8.77 7.48
CA ALA A 110 -6.62 -7.80 7.57
C ALA A 110 -6.57 -6.88 6.33
N ALA A 111 -6.73 -7.44 5.12
CA ALA A 111 -6.79 -6.67 3.88
C ALA A 111 -7.93 -5.64 3.90
N ALA A 112 -9.13 -6.05 4.28
CA ALA A 112 -10.30 -5.18 4.28
C ALA A 112 -10.29 -4.17 5.42
N GLN A 113 -9.99 -4.59 6.66
CA GLN A 113 -10.18 -3.74 7.84
C GLN A 113 -8.98 -2.86 8.15
N ARG A 114 -7.75 -3.35 7.91
CA ARG A 114 -6.55 -2.56 8.20
C ARG A 114 -6.09 -1.73 7.01
N LEU A 115 -6.20 -2.27 5.80
CA LEU A 115 -5.74 -1.59 4.61
C LEU A 115 -6.88 -0.92 3.84
N GLY A 116 -8.02 -1.59 3.70
CA GLY A 116 -9.11 -1.17 2.82
C GLY A 116 -8.94 -1.66 1.38
N LEU A 117 -8.21 -2.77 1.20
CA LEU A 117 -8.09 -3.47 -0.08
C LEU A 117 -9.37 -4.25 -0.37
N THR A 118 -9.77 -4.27 -1.63
CA THR A 118 -10.87 -5.10 -2.13
C THR A 118 -10.31 -6.43 -2.60
N VAL A 119 -10.34 -7.45 -1.73
CA VAL A 119 -9.85 -8.80 -2.05
C VAL A 119 -11.03 -9.70 -2.35
N SER A 120 -11.06 -10.29 -3.56
CA SER A 120 -12.09 -11.27 -3.98
C SER A 120 -11.69 -12.70 -3.67
N ASP A 121 -10.40 -13.02 -3.77
CA ASP A 121 -9.89 -14.38 -3.66
C ASP A 121 -8.64 -14.45 -2.79
N VAL A 122 -8.54 -15.54 -2.02
CA VAL A 122 -7.35 -15.89 -1.25
C VAL A 122 -6.97 -17.35 -1.55
N ASP A 123 -5.96 -17.52 -2.38
CA ASP A 123 -5.41 -18.81 -2.77
C ASP A 123 -4.27 -19.22 -1.85
N LEU A 124 -4.39 -20.39 -1.24
CA LEU A 124 -3.42 -20.89 -0.27
C LEU A 124 -2.80 -22.20 -0.76
N ARG A 125 -1.47 -22.26 -0.71
CA ARG A 125 -0.68 -23.44 -1.04
C ARG A 125 0.07 -23.93 0.20
N VAL A 126 -0.17 -25.16 0.59
CA VAL A 126 0.61 -25.84 1.64
C VAL A 126 1.96 -26.25 1.07
N THR A 127 3.05 -25.86 1.72
CA THR A 127 4.42 -26.17 1.32
C THR A 127 5.09 -27.21 2.21
N GLY A 128 4.55 -27.49 3.38
CA GLY A 128 5.10 -28.50 4.28
C GLY A 128 4.36 -28.59 5.62
N LEU A 129 4.77 -29.58 6.40
CA LEU A 129 4.40 -29.72 7.79
C LEU A 129 5.54 -29.20 8.66
N LEU A 130 5.18 -28.56 9.77
CA LEU A 130 6.12 -28.08 10.78
C LEU A 130 6.10 -29.02 11.98
N ASP A 131 7.27 -29.23 12.57
CA ASP A 131 7.37 -29.82 13.90
C ASP A 131 6.82 -28.80 14.94
N GLU A 132 6.26 -29.32 16.04
CA GLU A 132 5.66 -28.44 17.06
C GLU A 132 6.65 -27.43 17.64
N ASP A 133 7.91 -27.81 17.81
CA ASP A 133 8.99 -26.95 18.28
C ASP A 133 9.43 -25.89 17.26
N ALA A 134 9.17 -26.12 15.95
CA ALA A 134 9.50 -25.19 14.87
C ALA A 134 8.39 -24.18 14.56
N ALA A 135 7.30 -24.22 15.29
CA ALA A 135 6.11 -23.36 15.08
C ALA A 135 6.31 -21.94 15.60
N GLU A 136 7.30 -21.68 16.46
CA GLU A 136 7.66 -20.31 16.87
C GLU A 136 8.30 -19.59 15.71
N GLN A 137 7.55 -18.68 15.12
CA GLN A 137 8.12 -17.76 14.13
C GLN A 137 9.08 -16.82 14.86
N PRO A 138 10.34 -16.67 14.40
CA PRO A 138 11.18 -15.60 14.91
C PRO A 138 10.42 -14.28 14.76
N ALA A 139 10.50 -13.43 15.77
CA ALA A 139 9.95 -12.09 15.72
C ALA A 139 10.50 -11.45 14.43
N GLY A 140 9.65 -11.37 13.40
CA GLY A 140 10.05 -10.71 12.15
C GLY A 140 10.44 -9.28 12.48
N GLU A 141 11.50 -8.79 11.87
CA GLU A 141 11.87 -7.39 11.96
C GLU A 141 10.62 -6.54 11.68
N GLU A 142 10.29 -5.63 12.59
CA GLU A 142 9.25 -4.64 12.33
C GLU A 142 9.64 -3.89 11.07
N PRO A 143 8.69 -3.65 10.14
CA PRO A 143 9.00 -2.94 8.92
C PRO A 143 9.63 -1.59 9.26
N GLU A 144 10.88 -1.41 8.88
CA GLU A 144 11.54 -0.13 9.07
C GLU A 144 10.81 0.92 8.24
N LEU A 145 10.27 1.93 8.91
CA LEU A 145 9.57 3.01 8.22
C LEU A 145 10.56 3.80 7.36
N PRO A 146 10.22 4.09 6.10
CA PRO A 146 11.06 4.92 5.25
C PRO A 146 11.45 6.23 5.95
N PRO A 147 12.62 6.80 5.69
CA PRO A 147 13.06 8.03 6.33
C PRO A 147 12.07 9.17 6.06
N GLN A 148 11.96 10.08 7.03
CA GLN A 148 11.14 11.28 6.87
C GLN A 148 11.72 12.16 5.78
N ALA A 149 10.87 12.59 4.85
CA ALA A 149 11.26 13.50 3.80
C ALA A 149 11.59 14.90 4.34
N ARG A 150 12.45 15.63 3.62
CA ARG A 150 12.81 17.00 3.96
C ARG A 150 11.61 17.94 3.87
N ALA A 151 11.69 19.06 4.57
CA ALA A 151 10.72 20.13 4.44
C ALA A 151 10.68 20.66 3.00
N GLU A 152 9.49 20.92 2.52
CA GLU A 152 9.20 21.48 1.22
C GLU A 152 8.78 22.95 1.38
N ASP A 153 9.09 23.79 0.41
CA ASP A 153 8.73 25.21 0.38
C ASP A 153 7.59 25.47 -0.63
N GLY A 154 6.97 26.63 -0.54
CA GLY A 154 5.88 27.03 -1.44
C GLY A 154 4.65 26.13 -1.35
N ASP A 155 4.00 25.89 -2.48
CA ASP A 155 2.78 25.06 -2.54
C ASP A 155 3.02 23.62 -2.09
N ALA A 156 4.20 23.06 -2.35
CA ALA A 156 4.56 21.74 -1.83
C ALA A 156 4.63 21.73 -0.30
N GLY A 157 5.09 22.83 0.32
CA GLY A 157 5.06 23.02 1.77
C GLY A 157 3.64 23.08 2.33
N VAL A 158 2.71 23.77 1.64
CA VAL A 158 1.28 23.84 2.01
C VAL A 158 0.64 22.45 1.96
N VAL A 159 0.86 21.71 0.86
CA VAL A 159 0.40 20.32 0.70
C VAL A 159 0.96 19.42 1.80
N ALA A 160 2.27 19.52 2.06
CA ALA A 160 2.94 18.72 3.08
C ALA A 160 2.39 19.00 4.48
N ALA A 161 2.07 20.26 4.79
CA ALA A 161 1.48 20.65 6.07
C ALA A 161 0.05 20.12 6.21
N ALA A 162 -0.77 20.25 5.16
CA ALA A 162 -2.13 19.73 5.13
C ALA A 162 -2.16 18.20 5.33
N ALA A 163 -1.30 17.48 4.63
CA ALA A 163 -1.22 16.02 4.75
C ALA A 163 -0.79 15.57 6.16
N ARG A 164 0.20 16.25 6.77
CA ARG A 164 0.67 15.91 8.14
C ARG A 164 -0.36 16.20 9.22
N ALA A 165 -1.30 17.11 8.97
CA ALA A 165 -2.36 17.43 9.91
C ALA A 165 -3.46 16.36 9.97
N VAL A 166 -3.49 15.42 9.02
CA VAL A 166 -4.50 14.36 8.98
C VAL A 166 -4.18 13.28 10.02
N PRO A 167 -5.13 12.92 10.90
CA PRO A 167 -4.96 11.83 11.84
C PRO A 167 -4.61 10.52 11.14
N GLY A 168 -3.66 9.77 11.69
CA GLY A 168 -3.17 8.52 11.10
C GLY A 168 -2.02 8.70 10.12
N VAL A 169 -1.64 9.91 9.72
CA VAL A 169 -0.40 10.17 8.98
C VAL A 169 0.77 10.24 9.96
N LEU A 170 1.69 9.31 9.88
CA LEU A 170 2.91 9.30 10.70
C LEU A 170 3.94 10.30 10.16
N ARG A 171 4.17 10.26 8.86
CA ARG A 171 5.15 11.12 8.18
C ARG A 171 4.94 11.10 6.67
N LEU A 172 5.51 12.08 6.00
CA LEU A 172 5.70 12.03 4.55
C LEU A 172 6.99 11.26 4.24
N THR A 173 6.95 10.46 3.20
CA THR A 173 8.07 9.66 2.71
C THR A 173 8.43 10.10 1.30
N GLY A 174 9.58 9.71 0.79
CA GLY A 174 10.04 10.06 -0.55
C GLY A 174 10.64 8.86 -1.26
N THR A 175 9.98 7.70 -1.15
CA THR A 175 10.45 6.45 -1.75
C THR A 175 10.38 6.45 -3.28
N LEU A 176 9.50 7.28 -3.86
CA LEU A 176 9.45 7.56 -5.31
C LEU A 176 10.18 8.85 -5.70
N GLY A 177 11.04 9.37 -4.81
CA GLY A 177 11.86 10.56 -5.04
C GLY A 177 11.48 11.72 -4.11
N ARG A 178 10.46 12.53 -4.46
CA ARG A 178 9.99 13.63 -3.63
C ARG A 178 8.71 13.24 -2.89
N PRO A 179 8.53 13.67 -1.64
CA PRO A 179 7.32 13.39 -0.87
C PRO A 179 6.06 14.02 -1.48
N VAL A 180 6.23 15.19 -2.07
CA VAL A 180 5.19 15.93 -2.80
C VAL A 180 5.69 16.23 -4.20
N HIS A 181 4.91 15.87 -5.19
CA HIS A 181 5.17 16.16 -6.59
C HIS A 181 3.97 16.91 -7.16
N LEU A 182 4.22 18.12 -7.70
CA LEU A 182 3.21 18.92 -8.37
C LEU A 182 3.55 18.97 -9.85
N GLU A 183 2.55 18.71 -10.68
CA GLU A 183 2.68 18.78 -12.14
C GLU A 183 1.43 19.38 -12.78
N GLU A 184 1.57 19.94 -13.96
CA GLU A 184 0.44 20.35 -14.80
C GLU A 184 0.10 19.22 -15.75
N VAL A 185 -1.16 18.80 -15.73
CA VAL A 185 -1.67 17.72 -16.57
C VAL A 185 -2.68 18.27 -17.58
N PRO A 186 -2.60 17.89 -18.87
CA PRO A 186 -3.61 18.26 -19.85
C PRO A 186 -5.00 17.76 -19.45
N GLY A 187 -5.99 18.65 -19.44
CA GLY A 187 -7.39 18.28 -19.22
C GLY A 187 -8.13 18.02 -20.52
N GLU A 188 -9.33 17.45 -20.44
CA GLU A 188 -10.16 17.07 -21.61
C GLU A 188 -10.51 18.24 -22.55
N ALA A 189 -10.48 19.49 -22.07
CA ALA A 189 -10.83 20.69 -22.84
C ALA A 189 -9.65 21.60 -23.13
N ALA A 190 -8.44 21.07 -23.32
CA ALA A 190 -7.18 21.82 -23.53
C ALA A 190 -6.83 22.78 -22.38
N LEU A 191 -7.55 22.76 -21.26
CA LEU A 191 -7.19 23.49 -20.04
C LEU A 191 -6.33 22.58 -19.19
N THR A 192 -5.10 23.02 -18.90
CA THR A 192 -4.25 22.33 -17.93
C THR A 192 -4.83 22.45 -16.53
N HIS A 193 -4.75 21.39 -15.76
CA HIS A 193 -5.05 21.41 -14.34
C HIS A 193 -3.86 20.87 -13.55
N ARG A 194 -3.73 21.32 -12.33
CA ARG A 194 -2.64 20.83 -11.47
C ARG A 194 -3.00 19.45 -10.89
N HIS A 195 -1.99 18.61 -10.84
CA HIS A 195 -2.03 17.32 -10.17
C HIS A 195 -0.99 17.26 -9.07
N VAL A 196 -1.38 16.71 -7.94
CA VAL A 196 -0.51 16.48 -6.77
C VAL A 196 -0.38 14.99 -6.54
N ARG A 197 0.83 14.48 -6.51
CA ARG A 197 1.14 13.15 -6.00
C ARG A 197 1.92 13.29 -4.69
N LEU A 198 1.50 12.57 -3.65
CA LEU A 198 2.18 12.60 -2.36
C LEU A 198 2.32 11.19 -1.77
N GLU A 199 3.37 11.02 -0.97
CA GLU A 199 3.68 9.76 -0.31
C GLU A 199 3.62 9.90 1.20
N VAL A 200 2.92 8.95 1.85
CA VAL A 200 2.71 8.94 3.30
C VAL A 200 3.02 7.57 3.91
N ALA A 201 3.52 7.58 5.13
CA ALA A 201 3.45 6.44 6.04
C ALA A 201 2.23 6.61 6.96
N VAL A 202 1.47 5.54 7.14
CA VAL A 202 0.21 5.51 7.89
C VAL A 202 0.39 4.71 9.17
N ALA A 203 -0.23 5.16 10.26
CA ALA A 203 -0.22 4.48 11.55
C ALA A 203 -1.02 3.16 11.49
N ALA A 204 -0.50 2.10 12.14
CA ALA A 204 -1.06 0.75 12.08
C ALA A 204 -2.45 0.61 12.73
N ASP A 205 -2.84 1.55 13.59
CA ASP A 205 -4.14 1.62 14.24
C ASP A 205 -5.21 2.33 13.39
N HIS A 206 -4.82 2.85 12.24
CA HIS A 206 -5.72 3.50 11.27
C HIS A 206 -5.85 2.67 9.99
N ARG A 207 -7.03 2.70 9.39
CA ARG A 207 -7.26 2.04 8.10
C ARG A 207 -6.64 2.87 6.97
N SER A 208 -5.70 2.27 6.25
CA SER A 208 -4.89 3.01 5.26
C SER A 208 -5.72 3.73 4.20
N ARG A 209 -6.81 3.10 3.69
CA ARG A 209 -7.74 3.72 2.74
C ARG A 209 -8.37 4.99 3.30
N ASP A 210 -8.83 4.95 4.54
CA ASP A 210 -9.57 6.07 5.14
C ASP A 210 -8.64 7.26 5.39
N VAL A 211 -7.40 6.99 5.82
CA VAL A 211 -6.34 8.00 5.94
C VAL A 211 -6.02 8.60 4.58
N ALA A 212 -5.84 7.77 3.54
CA ALA A 212 -5.53 8.26 2.19
C ALA A 212 -6.65 9.16 1.63
N ARG A 213 -7.93 8.82 1.88
CA ARG A 213 -9.08 9.66 1.50
C ARG A 213 -9.08 11.00 2.23
N ALA A 214 -8.84 10.99 3.55
CA ALA A 214 -8.76 12.20 4.35
C ALA A 214 -7.58 13.09 3.91
N VAL A 215 -6.43 12.51 3.60
CA VAL A 215 -5.27 13.22 3.04
C VAL A 215 -5.63 13.86 1.69
N ARG A 216 -6.27 13.12 0.79
CA ARG A 216 -6.70 13.63 -0.51
C ARG A 216 -7.62 14.82 -0.37
N GLU A 217 -8.61 14.73 0.52
CA GLU A 217 -9.56 15.81 0.79
C GLU A 217 -8.85 17.05 1.38
N ALA A 218 -8.02 16.87 2.40
CA ALA A 218 -7.29 17.95 3.05
C ALA A 218 -6.35 18.67 2.08
N VAL A 219 -5.61 17.92 1.24
CA VAL A 219 -4.69 18.48 0.25
C VAL A 219 -5.44 19.18 -0.87
N GLY A 220 -6.53 18.58 -1.38
CA GLY A 220 -7.37 19.21 -2.41
C GLY A 220 -8.01 20.53 -1.94
N ALA A 221 -8.29 20.66 -0.64
CA ALA A 221 -8.83 21.89 -0.06
C ALA A 221 -7.75 22.93 0.29
N ALA A 222 -6.49 22.53 0.45
CA ALA A 222 -5.40 23.41 0.88
C ALA A 222 -4.90 24.36 -0.21
N LEU A 223 -5.13 24.03 -1.48
CA LEU A 223 -4.72 24.86 -2.62
C LEU A 223 -5.97 25.50 -3.28
N PRO A 224 -5.88 26.78 -3.71
CA PRO A 224 -7.02 27.53 -4.22
C PRO A 224 -7.60 26.98 -5.53
N ASP A 225 -6.77 26.35 -6.34
CA ASP A 225 -7.12 25.75 -7.63
C ASP A 225 -7.66 24.34 -7.54
N ARG A 226 -7.72 23.76 -6.33
CA ARG A 226 -8.25 22.41 -6.05
C ARG A 226 -7.72 21.34 -6.99
N PRO A 227 -6.42 21.06 -6.97
CA PRO A 227 -5.79 20.09 -7.85
C PRO A 227 -6.36 18.70 -7.68
N THR A 228 -6.21 17.85 -8.69
CA THR A 228 -6.39 16.41 -8.50
C THR A 228 -5.27 15.85 -7.63
N VAL A 229 -5.58 14.86 -6.80
CA VAL A 229 -4.62 14.34 -5.82
C VAL A 229 -4.52 12.82 -5.91
N ALA A 230 -3.29 12.33 -6.05
CA ALA A 230 -2.92 10.92 -5.93
C ALA A 230 -2.16 10.69 -4.62
N VAL A 231 -2.62 9.74 -3.81
CA VAL A 231 -1.98 9.41 -2.53
C VAL A 231 -1.34 8.03 -2.60
N VAL A 232 -0.07 7.94 -2.23
CA VAL A 232 0.66 6.67 -2.13
C VAL A 232 0.98 6.39 -0.67
N VAL A 233 0.45 5.30 -0.15
CA VAL A 233 0.82 4.76 1.16
C VAL A 233 2.05 3.87 0.98
N SER A 234 3.20 4.34 1.40
CA SER A 234 4.49 3.64 1.21
C SER A 234 4.82 2.70 2.37
N ALA A 235 4.26 2.94 3.55
CA ALA A 235 4.47 2.12 4.74
C ALA A 235 3.27 2.20 5.70
N VAL A 236 3.13 1.17 6.55
CA VAL A 236 2.19 1.10 7.67
C VAL A 236 2.98 0.65 8.90
N GLY A 237 2.97 1.44 9.96
CA GLY A 237 3.78 1.16 11.16
C GLY A 237 3.24 1.77 12.44
#